data_4f8a5ce5d0d3b4de41d19865f58fc06c
#
_entry.id   4f8a5ce5d0d3b4de41d19865f58fc06c
#
_cell.length_a   1.000
_cell.length_b   1.000
_cell.length_c   1.000
_cell.angle_alpha   90.00
_cell.angle_beta   90.00
_cell.angle_gamma   90.00
#
_symmetry.space_group_name_H-M   'P 1'
#
loop_
_entity.id
_entity.type
_entity.pdbx_description
1 polymer ?
#
loop_
_entity_poly.entity_id
_entity_poly.type
_entity_poly.pdbx_seq_one_letter_code
_entity_poly.pdbx_strand_id
1 'polypeptide(L)'
;MTVDLHRAIGTAQRSASYYTASLNDPVQYPTLQGQVSVDVVIIGGGFTGVASAVELAERGLKVAIVETNRIGWGASGRNGGQVTGSLSGDEAMRQQMRSRLGDEVDDFIWHLRWRGHDIIEQRVKKYGIDCDLKRGHLHTAMKASHMNELRA
;
A
#
# COMPACT_ATOMS: atom_id res chain seq x y z
N MET A 1 -5.70 23.90 -24.05
CA MET A 1 -4.88 22.75 -24.50
C MET A 1 -5.46 21.52 -23.87
N THR A 2 -6.31 20.79 -24.56
CA THR A 2 -6.97 19.57 -24.03
C THR A 2 -5.98 18.42 -24.21
N VAL A 3 -5.46 17.91 -23.12
CA VAL A 3 -4.60 16.71 -23.16
C VAL A 3 -5.50 15.51 -23.35
N ASP A 4 -5.36 14.82 -24.48
CA ASP A 4 -6.05 13.54 -24.71
C ASP A 4 -5.38 12.45 -23.85
N LEU A 5 -5.91 12.24 -22.66
CA LEU A 5 -5.42 11.25 -21.70
C LEU A 5 -5.54 9.81 -22.22
N HIS A 6 -6.45 9.53 -23.14
CA HIS A 6 -6.60 8.19 -23.73
C HIS A 6 -5.42 7.80 -24.64
N ARG A 7 -4.73 8.76 -25.21
CA ARG A 7 -3.57 8.53 -26.11
C ARG A 7 -2.25 8.36 -25.34
N ALA A 8 -2.17 8.87 -24.11
CA ALA A 8 -0.97 8.78 -23.27
C ALA A 8 -0.90 7.48 -22.45
N ILE A 9 -2.04 6.84 -22.21
CA ILE A 9 -2.14 5.59 -21.46
C ILE A 9 -2.31 4.47 -22.48
N GLY A 10 -1.17 3.95 -22.96
CA GLY A 10 -1.20 2.77 -23.84
C GLY A 10 -2.03 1.68 -23.16
N THR A 11 -2.98 1.13 -23.88
CA THR A 11 -3.78 -0.04 -23.52
C THR A 11 -2.90 -1.30 -23.49
N ALA A 12 -1.81 -1.25 -22.71
CA ALA A 12 -0.99 -2.42 -22.48
C ALA A 12 -1.85 -3.39 -21.66
N GLN A 13 -2.39 -4.39 -22.34
CA GLN A 13 -3.05 -5.53 -21.73
C GLN A 13 -2.00 -6.24 -20.87
N ARG A 14 -1.88 -5.80 -19.61
CA ARG A 14 -0.97 -6.43 -18.65
C ARG A 14 -1.53 -7.80 -18.30
N SER A 15 -0.67 -8.78 -18.22
CA SER A 15 -1.01 -10.11 -17.72
C SER A 15 -1.74 -10.03 -16.38
N ALA A 16 -2.68 -10.94 -16.13
CA ALA A 16 -3.36 -11.06 -14.86
C ALA A 16 -2.34 -11.18 -13.72
N SER A 17 -2.56 -10.47 -12.62
CA SER A 17 -1.75 -10.67 -11.42
C SER A 17 -2.33 -11.81 -10.59
N TYR A 18 -1.52 -12.41 -9.73
CA TYR A 18 -1.96 -13.39 -8.75
C TYR A 18 -3.16 -12.86 -7.94
N TYR A 19 -3.06 -11.65 -7.43
CA TYR A 19 -4.13 -11.03 -6.63
C TYR A 19 -5.41 -10.79 -7.39
N THR A 20 -5.33 -10.57 -8.70
CA THR A 20 -6.55 -10.48 -9.52
C THR A 20 -7.26 -11.83 -9.65
N ALA A 21 -6.47 -12.89 -9.77
CA ALA A 21 -7.02 -14.24 -9.91
C ALA A 21 -7.53 -14.81 -8.59
N SER A 22 -7.04 -14.31 -7.45
CA SER A 22 -7.39 -14.80 -6.11
C SER A 22 -8.24 -13.81 -5.29
N LEU A 23 -8.88 -12.83 -5.94
CA LEU A 23 -9.78 -11.90 -5.25
C LEU A 23 -10.96 -12.64 -4.65
N ASN A 24 -11.19 -12.45 -3.34
CA ASN A 24 -12.36 -13.02 -2.64
C ASN A 24 -13.65 -12.24 -2.97
N ASP A 25 -13.53 -10.92 -3.18
CA ASP A 25 -14.64 -10.05 -3.55
C ASP A 25 -14.23 -9.13 -4.73
N PRO A 26 -14.53 -9.54 -5.98
CA PRO A 26 -14.19 -8.77 -7.17
C PRO A 26 -15.16 -7.59 -7.38
N VAL A 27 -15.04 -6.54 -6.60
CA VAL A 27 -15.84 -5.32 -6.77
C VAL A 27 -15.43 -4.59 -8.05
N GLN A 28 -16.43 -4.27 -8.89
CA GLN A 28 -16.27 -3.41 -10.05
C GLN A 28 -17.03 -2.11 -9.83
N TYR A 29 -16.35 -1.01 -10.05
CA TYR A 29 -16.94 0.32 -9.98
C TYR A 29 -17.33 0.77 -11.40
N PRO A 30 -18.51 1.40 -11.58
CA PRO A 30 -18.92 1.91 -12.88
C PRO A 30 -18.05 3.09 -13.30
N THR A 31 -17.95 3.31 -14.62
CA THR A 31 -17.35 4.52 -15.15
C THR A 31 -18.11 5.75 -14.65
N LEU A 32 -17.39 6.74 -14.16
CA LEU A 32 -17.98 8.00 -13.72
C LEU A 32 -18.76 8.67 -14.84
N GLN A 33 -20.03 8.99 -14.58
CA GLN A 33 -20.90 9.72 -15.47
C GLN A 33 -21.31 11.04 -14.83
N GLY A 34 -21.32 12.10 -15.63
CA GLY A 34 -21.74 13.42 -15.17
C GLY A 34 -20.76 14.09 -14.20
N GLN A 35 -21.29 14.84 -13.27
CA GLN A 35 -20.55 15.68 -12.32
C GLN A 35 -20.78 15.22 -10.89
N VAL A 36 -19.70 15.07 -10.11
CA VAL A 36 -19.74 14.71 -8.69
C VAL A 36 -19.03 15.80 -7.89
N SER A 37 -19.65 16.24 -6.81
CA SER A 37 -19.05 17.22 -5.89
C SER A 37 -18.60 16.52 -4.61
N VAL A 38 -17.31 16.64 -4.31
CA VAL A 38 -16.65 16.07 -3.14
C VAL A 38 -15.66 17.07 -2.55
N ASP A 39 -15.22 16.84 -1.32
CA ASP A 39 -14.20 17.69 -0.69
C ASP A 39 -12.82 17.40 -1.24
N VAL A 40 -12.53 16.13 -1.57
CA VAL A 40 -11.23 15.69 -2.08
C VAL A 40 -11.39 14.67 -3.21
N VAL A 41 -10.72 14.91 -4.33
CA VAL A 41 -10.56 13.93 -5.42
C VAL A 41 -9.14 13.37 -5.39
N ILE A 42 -9.03 12.07 -5.42
CA ILE A 42 -7.75 11.35 -5.47
C ILE A 42 -7.64 10.65 -6.82
N ILE A 43 -6.54 10.91 -7.54
CA ILE A 43 -6.26 10.31 -8.83
C ILE A 43 -5.37 9.08 -8.62
N GLY A 44 -5.89 7.90 -8.95
CA GLY A 44 -5.22 6.61 -8.83
C GLY A 44 -5.63 5.80 -7.61
N GLY A 45 -6.03 4.56 -7.85
CA GLY A 45 -6.49 3.59 -6.84
C GLY A 45 -5.40 2.61 -6.38
N GLY A 46 -4.15 3.06 -6.24
CA GLY A 46 -3.08 2.29 -5.62
C GLY A 46 -3.05 2.42 -4.10
N PHE A 47 -2.04 1.84 -3.43
CA PHE A 47 -1.89 1.89 -1.97
C PHE A 47 -2.01 3.30 -1.42
N THR A 48 -1.27 4.25 -1.98
CA THR A 48 -1.29 5.64 -1.52
C THR A 48 -2.68 6.25 -1.64
N GLY A 49 -3.31 6.11 -2.82
CA GLY A 49 -4.63 6.69 -3.06
C GLY A 49 -5.70 6.10 -2.15
N VAL A 50 -5.75 4.78 -2.03
CA VAL A 50 -6.72 4.11 -1.16
C VAL A 50 -6.48 4.44 0.31
N ALA A 51 -5.22 4.39 0.78
CA ALA A 51 -4.90 4.71 2.17
C ALA A 51 -5.26 6.16 2.53
N SER A 52 -4.98 7.12 1.61
CA SER A 52 -5.36 8.52 1.79
C SER A 52 -6.88 8.69 1.79
N ALA A 53 -7.59 8.02 0.89
CA ALA A 53 -9.04 8.10 0.83
C ALA A 53 -9.71 7.59 2.12
N VAL A 54 -9.24 6.46 2.63
CA VAL A 54 -9.76 5.88 3.89
C VAL A 54 -9.50 6.84 5.05
N GLU A 55 -8.29 7.36 5.19
CA GLU A 55 -7.92 8.30 6.26
C GLU A 55 -8.76 9.57 6.22
N LEU A 56 -8.99 10.15 5.04
CA LEU A 56 -9.79 11.36 4.88
C LEU A 56 -11.28 11.10 5.13
N ALA A 57 -11.79 9.96 4.65
CA ALA A 57 -13.18 9.56 4.90
C ALA A 57 -13.43 9.27 6.39
N GLU A 58 -12.47 8.65 7.09
CA GLU A 58 -12.53 8.44 8.54
C GLU A 58 -12.56 9.76 9.33
N ARG A 59 -12.06 10.84 8.75
CA ARG A 59 -12.13 12.21 9.28
C ARG A 59 -13.41 12.96 8.87
N GLY A 60 -14.34 12.31 8.18
CA GLY A 60 -15.65 12.86 7.80
C GLY A 60 -15.67 13.63 6.48
N LEU A 61 -14.60 13.62 5.70
CA LEU A 61 -14.55 14.26 4.39
C LEU A 61 -15.22 13.37 3.31
N LYS A 62 -15.89 14.02 2.36
CA LYS A 62 -16.40 13.36 1.15
C LYS A 62 -15.25 13.17 0.18
N VAL A 63 -14.90 11.94 -0.10
CA VAL A 63 -13.75 11.60 -0.94
C VAL A 63 -14.19 10.78 -2.15
N ALA A 64 -13.61 11.07 -3.31
CA ALA A 64 -13.72 10.23 -4.50
C ALA A 64 -12.34 9.79 -4.97
N ILE A 65 -12.21 8.52 -5.34
CA ILE A 65 -11.05 8.00 -6.07
C ILE A 65 -11.44 7.84 -7.52
N VAL A 66 -10.65 8.41 -8.43
CA VAL A 66 -10.77 8.16 -9.87
C VAL A 66 -9.59 7.31 -10.34
N GLU A 67 -9.90 6.16 -10.93
CA GLU A 67 -8.92 5.16 -11.37
C GLU A 67 -9.18 4.82 -12.85
N THR A 68 -8.15 4.75 -13.65
CA THR A 68 -8.27 4.50 -15.08
C THR A 68 -8.71 3.06 -15.40
N ASN A 69 -8.33 2.12 -14.55
CA ASN A 69 -8.62 0.70 -14.75
C ASN A 69 -9.45 0.14 -13.58
N ARG A 70 -8.79 -0.37 -12.58
CA ARG A 70 -9.38 -0.92 -11.36
C ARG A 70 -8.46 -0.65 -10.17
N ILE A 71 -9.02 -0.68 -8.99
CA ILE A 71 -8.24 -0.54 -7.76
C ILE A 71 -7.12 -1.58 -7.73
N GLY A 72 -5.91 -1.13 -7.41
CA GLY A 72 -4.73 -2.00 -7.36
C GLY A 72 -4.17 -2.43 -8.73
N TRP A 73 -4.60 -1.86 -9.84
CA TRP A 73 -4.11 -2.24 -11.17
C TRP A 73 -2.61 -2.15 -11.35
N GLY A 74 -1.98 -1.13 -10.79
CA GLY A 74 -0.55 -0.87 -10.88
C GLY A 74 0.31 -1.80 -10.00
N ALA A 75 1.42 -1.28 -9.50
CA ALA A 75 2.36 -1.99 -8.62
C ALA A 75 1.71 -2.47 -7.32
N SER A 76 0.69 -1.77 -6.83
CA SER A 76 -0.04 -2.15 -5.60
C SER A 76 -0.72 -3.51 -5.66
N GLY A 77 -1.10 -3.99 -6.85
CA GLY A 77 -1.64 -5.34 -7.05
C GLY A 77 -0.65 -6.30 -7.70
N ARG A 78 0.67 -6.03 -7.64
CA ARG A 78 1.72 -6.81 -8.32
C ARG A 78 2.99 -6.96 -7.47
N ASN A 79 2.87 -6.82 -6.17
CA ASN A 79 3.96 -6.98 -5.21
C ASN A 79 3.95 -8.38 -4.58
N GLY A 80 4.84 -8.64 -3.64
CA GLY A 80 4.92 -9.93 -2.94
C GLY A 80 3.85 -10.14 -1.86
N GLY A 81 3.00 -9.16 -1.58
CA GLY A 81 1.94 -9.24 -0.55
C GLY A 81 2.44 -9.34 0.88
N GLN A 82 3.71 -9.11 1.10
CA GLN A 82 4.31 -9.22 2.42
C GLN A 82 4.12 -7.93 3.21
N VAL A 83 3.62 -8.07 4.44
CA VAL A 83 3.58 -6.99 5.43
C VAL A 83 4.76 -7.18 6.35
N THR A 84 5.89 -6.52 6.02
CA THR A 84 7.15 -6.65 6.77
C THR A 84 7.42 -5.39 7.59
N GLY A 85 8.10 -5.56 8.73
CA GLY A 85 8.54 -4.43 9.55
C GLY A 85 9.80 -3.72 9.02
N SER A 86 10.31 -4.10 7.84
CA SER A 86 11.47 -3.42 7.25
C SER A 86 11.05 -2.26 6.37
N LEU A 87 11.77 -1.15 6.48
CA LEU A 87 11.66 0.00 5.61
C LEU A 87 12.86 -0.01 4.65
N SER A 88 12.62 0.13 3.37
CA SER A 88 13.73 0.23 2.40
C SER A 88 14.56 1.48 2.70
N GLY A 89 15.87 1.29 2.87
CA GLY A 89 16.78 2.38 3.17
C GLY A 89 16.81 2.82 4.64
N ASP A 90 16.43 1.94 5.57
CA ASP A 90 16.45 2.22 7.02
C ASP A 90 17.73 2.90 7.51
N GLU A 91 18.89 2.40 7.10
CA GLU A 91 20.17 2.93 7.54
C GLU A 91 20.41 4.34 7.00
N ALA A 92 20.11 4.58 5.73
CA ALA A 92 20.21 5.93 5.15
C ALA A 92 19.24 6.90 5.84
N MET A 93 18.03 6.45 6.13
CA MET A 93 17.03 7.24 6.86
C MET A 93 17.50 7.54 8.29
N ARG A 94 18.06 6.58 9.02
CA ARG A 94 18.65 6.81 10.34
C ARG A 94 19.73 7.87 10.30
N GLN A 95 20.66 7.78 9.36
CA GLN A 95 21.74 8.74 9.22
C GLN A 95 21.23 10.16 8.95
N GLN A 96 20.23 10.29 8.06
CA GLN A 96 19.63 11.59 7.75
C GLN A 96 18.86 12.19 8.94
N MET A 97 18.16 11.36 9.69
CA MET A 97 17.31 11.81 10.80
C MET A 97 18.09 12.00 12.10
N ARG A 98 19.27 11.38 12.25
CA ARG A 98 20.08 11.46 13.47
C ARG A 98 20.49 12.89 13.84
N SER A 99 20.70 13.75 12.85
CA SER A 99 20.98 15.16 13.07
C SER A 99 19.81 15.94 13.69
N ARG A 100 18.58 15.44 13.57
CA ARG A 100 17.35 16.07 14.07
C ARG A 100 16.82 15.40 15.34
N LEU A 101 16.91 14.08 15.43
CA LEU A 101 16.31 13.28 16.50
C LEU A 101 17.35 12.75 17.50
N GLY A 102 18.65 12.91 17.22
CA GLY A 102 19.69 12.34 18.09
C GLY A 102 19.53 10.82 18.22
N ASP A 103 19.68 10.33 19.45
CA ASP A 103 19.57 8.89 19.76
C ASP A 103 18.13 8.36 19.73
N GLU A 104 17.12 9.24 19.70
CA GLU A 104 15.69 8.85 19.58
C GLU A 104 15.32 8.33 18.19
N VAL A 105 16.23 8.44 17.22
CA VAL A 105 15.99 8.01 15.84
C VAL A 105 15.64 6.51 15.75
N ASP A 106 16.27 5.68 16.58
CA ASP A 106 16.06 4.23 16.53
C ASP A 106 14.68 3.87 17.05
N ASP A 107 14.23 4.48 18.12
CA ASP A 107 12.87 4.32 18.64
C ASP A 107 11.83 4.84 17.67
N PHE A 108 12.07 5.99 17.04
CA PHE A 108 11.17 6.53 16.02
C PHE A 108 11.01 5.57 14.84
N ILE A 109 12.10 5.04 14.30
CA ILE A 109 12.08 4.08 13.18
C ILE A 109 11.37 2.78 13.59
N TRP A 110 11.65 2.27 14.78
CA TRP A 110 10.97 1.10 15.33
C TRP A 110 9.46 1.30 15.38
N HIS A 111 8.98 2.39 15.97
CA HIS A 111 7.56 2.69 16.07
C HIS A 111 6.91 2.89 14.69
N LEU A 112 7.61 3.53 13.75
CA LEU A 112 7.12 3.72 12.40
C LEU A 112 6.90 2.40 11.65
N ARG A 113 7.80 1.44 11.81
CA ARG A 113 7.67 0.09 11.24
C ARG A 113 6.40 -0.62 11.69
N TRP A 114 6.17 -0.67 12.99
CA TRP A 114 5.05 -1.40 13.56
C TRP A 114 3.72 -0.69 13.41
N ARG A 115 3.72 0.63 13.35
CA ARG A 115 2.49 1.40 13.13
C ARG A 115 1.79 1.04 11.82
N GLY A 116 2.52 0.71 10.77
CA GLY A 116 1.95 0.24 9.50
C GLY A 116 1.20 -1.08 9.66
N HIS A 117 1.76 -2.01 10.41
CA HIS A 117 1.11 -3.28 10.76
C HIS A 117 -0.18 -3.05 11.54
N ASP A 118 -0.11 -2.24 12.60
CA ASP A 118 -1.26 -1.94 13.45
C ASP A 118 -2.42 -1.33 12.65
N ILE A 119 -2.11 -0.39 11.76
CA ILE A 119 -3.13 0.25 10.90
C ILE A 119 -3.80 -0.78 9.99
N ILE A 120 -3.02 -1.67 9.37
CA ILE A 120 -3.57 -2.72 8.49
C ILE A 120 -4.48 -3.65 9.30
N GLU A 121 -4.02 -4.17 10.43
CA GLU A 121 -4.81 -5.08 11.26
C GLU A 121 -6.09 -4.42 11.78
N GLN A 122 -5.98 -3.17 12.25
CA GLN A 122 -7.13 -2.40 12.72
C GLN A 122 -8.18 -2.20 11.62
N ARG A 123 -7.76 -1.84 10.39
CA ARG A 123 -8.66 -1.65 9.26
C ARG A 123 -9.27 -2.96 8.78
N VAL A 124 -8.49 -4.03 8.69
CA VAL A 124 -9.01 -5.36 8.36
C VAL A 124 -10.10 -5.76 9.33
N LYS A 125 -9.88 -5.59 10.64
CA LYS A 125 -10.87 -5.88 11.67
C LYS A 125 -12.07 -4.93 11.63
N LYS A 126 -11.83 -3.63 11.52
CA LYS A 126 -12.88 -2.60 11.55
C LYS A 126 -13.86 -2.73 10.40
N TYR A 127 -13.37 -3.05 9.22
CA TYR A 127 -14.16 -3.13 7.99
C TYR A 127 -14.50 -4.57 7.57
N GLY A 128 -14.08 -5.58 8.34
CA GLY A 128 -14.34 -6.98 8.01
C GLY A 128 -13.73 -7.40 6.67
N ILE A 129 -12.51 -6.93 6.36
CA ILE A 129 -11.89 -7.15 5.04
C ILE A 129 -11.43 -8.61 4.93
N ASP A 130 -12.04 -9.35 4.00
CA ASP A 130 -11.62 -10.71 3.66
C ASP A 130 -10.45 -10.67 2.65
N CYS A 131 -9.24 -10.56 3.19
CA CYS A 131 -8.00 -10.41 2.42
C CYS A 131 -6.97 -11.50 2.68
N ASP A 132 -7.38 -12.64 3.25
CA ASP A 132 -6.49 -13.75 3.57
C ASP A 132 -5.26 -13.35 4.39
N LEU A 133 -5.40 -12.36 5.28
CA LEU A 133 -4.30 -11.91 6.12
C LEU A 133 -3.78 -13.05 7.01
N LYS A 134 -2.55 -13.48 6.77
CA LYS A 134 -1.86 -14.51 7.55
C LYS A 134 -0.76 -13.89 8.38
N ARG A 135 -0.67 -14.30 9.63
CA ARG A 135 0.44 -13.91 10.52
C ARG A 135 1.59 -14.87 10.36
N GLY A 136 2.77 -14.34 10.52
CA GLY A 136 4.01 -15.09 10.48
C GLY A 136 4.83 -14.85 9.23
N HIS A 137 6.11 -15.03 9.38
CA HIS A 137 7.10 -14.89 8.33
C HIS A 137 8.13 -16.00 8.49
N LEU A 138 8.44 -16.69 7.41
CA LEU A 138 9.47 -17.71 7.42
C LEU A 138 10.73 -17.15 6.76
N HIS A 139 11.79 -17.04 7.56
CA HIS A 139 13.11 -16.66 7.09
C HIS A 139 14.00 -17.89 7.07
N THR A 140 14.46 -18.29 5.91
CA THR A 140 15.22 -19.53 5.73
C THR A 140 16.65 -19.26 5.31
N ALA A 141 17.59 -20.06 5.86
CA ALA A 141 18.97 -20.05 5.42
C ALA A 141 19.13 -20.90 4.18
N MET A 142 19.68 -20.33 3.11
CA MET A 142 20.02 -21.04 1.87
C MET A 142 21.43 -21.68 1.93
N LYS A 143 22.27 -21.28 2.86
CA LYS A 143 23.64 -21.78 3.08
C LYS A 143 24.04 -21.57 4.54
N ALA A 144 25.06 -22.32 4.99
CA ALA A 144 25.50 -22.31 6.39
C ALA A 144 25.85 -20.92 6.95
N SER A 145 26.44 -20.04 6.13
CA SER A 145 26.75 -18.66 6.57
C SER A 145 25.52 -17.84 6.94
N HIS A 146 24.36 -18.06 6.32
CA HIS A 146 23.11 -17.38 6.67
C HIS A 146 22.57 -17.77 8.04
N MET A 147 22.97 -18.95 8.55
CA MET A 147 22.56 -19.35 9.90
C MET A 147 23.14 -18.46 10.98
N ASN A 148 24.31 -17.85 10.75
CA ASN A 148 24.91 -16.93 11.71
C ASN A 148 24.10 -15.63 11.80
N GLU A 149 23.59 -15.16 10.66
CA GLU A 149 22.71 -13.97 10.59
C GLU A 149 21.34 -14.23 11.27
N LEU A 150 20.81 -15.44 11.17
CA LEU A 150 19.54 -15.81 11.79
C LEU A 150 19.63 -16.05 13.31
N ARG A 151 20.85 -16.21 13.84
CA ARG A 151 21.10 -16.42 15.27
C ARG A 151 21.51 -15.16 16.02
N ALA A 152 21.90 -14.11 15.29
CA ALA A 152 22.28 -12.81 15.83
C ALA A 152 21.04 -11.97 16.15
#